data_b95a9b8c9c53ad4a505493a29d04b50a
#
_entry.id   b95a9b8c9c53ad4a505493a29d04b50a
#
_cell.length_a   1.000
_cell.length_b   1.000
_cell.length_c   1.000
_cell.angle_alpha   90.00
_cell.angle_beta   90.00
_cell.angle_gamma   90.00
#
_symmetry.space_group_name_H-M   'P 1'
#
loop_
_entity.id
_entity.type
_entity.pdbx_description
1 polymer ?
#
loop_
_entity_poly.entity_id
_entity_poly.type
_entity_poly.pdbx_seq_one_letter_code
_entity_poly.pdbx_strand_id
1 'polypeptide(L)'
;NWNQDAEGADRQTFDLPYQQNELIDELAKVNSNVVVVLIAGNAVAMPWVKQVNAIVMSWYNGTEAGNALASVLFGEVNPSGKLPFTFPVKLEDNSAHSIGEFPGDGKKVAYKEGIFVGYRWADKEKIKPLFAFGHGLSYTTFQYGKIMADKKEVTETDRITFTVSVK
;
A
#
# COMPACT_ATOMS: atom_id res chain seq x y z
N ASN A 1 -17.17 -4.07 5.84
CA ASN A 1 -18.62 -3.93 6.07
C ASN A 1 -19.23 -3.43 4.78
N TRP A 2 -20.44 -3.87 4.46
CA TRP A 2 -21.15 -3.61 3.19
C TRP A 2 -21.28 -2.14 2.81
N ASN A 3 -21.26 -1.24 3.77
CA ASN A 3 -21.37 0.20 3.53
C ASN A 3 -20.01 0.87 3.31
N GLN A 4 -18.93 0.10 3.33
CA GLN A 4 -17.56 0.66 3.35
C GLN A 4 -16.70 0.13 2.21
N ASP A 5 -16.76 -1.17 1.94
CA ASP A 5 -16.00 -1.85 0.91
C ASP A 5 -16.82 -3.05 0.42
N ALA A 6 -17.56 -2.89 -0.67
CA ALA A 6 -18.32 -3.96 -1.28
C ALA A 6 -18.36 -3.78 -2.80
N GLU A 7 -18.56 -4.88 -3.51
CA GLU A 7 -18.82 -4.83 -4.94
C GLU A 7 -20.07 -3.98 -5.22
N GLY A 8 -19.94 -3.02 -6.14
CA GLY A 8 -21.02 -2.11 -6.49
C GLY A 8 -21.29 -0.97 -5.47
N ALA A 9 -20.47 -0.84 -4.44
CA ALA A 9 -20.59 0.21 -3.45
C ALA A 9 -19.23 0.83 -3.16
N ASP A 10 -18.91 1.93 -3.83
CA ASP A 10 -17.67 2.67 -3.61
C ASP A 10 -17.71 3.45 -2.30
N ARG A 11 -16.56 3.52 -1.64
CA ARG A 11 -16.39 4.35 -0.45
C ARG A 11 -16.54 5.82 -0.81
N GLN A 12 -17.26 6.55 0.03
CA GLN A 12 -17.47 7.98 -0.13
C GLN A 12 -16.33 8.81 0.44
N THR A 13 -15.54 8.23 1.35
CA THR A 13 -14.40 8.89 1.98
C THR A 13 -13.17 7.98 1.96
N PHE A 14 -12.01 8.59 2.08
CA PHE A 14 -10.74 7.88 2.20
C PHE A 14 -10.39 7.55 3.66
N ASP A 15 -11.14 8.12 4.60
CA ASP A 15 -10.94 7.95 6.03
C ASP A 15 -11.36 6.57 6.53
N LEU A 16 -10.80 6.20 7.68
CA LEU A 16 -11.33 5.07 8.45
C LEU A 16 -12.73 5.40 8.98
N PRO A 17 -13.67 4.44 8.94
CA PRO A 17 -15.03 4.66 9.41
C PRO A 17 -15.11 4.78 10.93
N TYR A 18 -16.28 5.23 11.42
CA TYR A 18 -16.66 5.20 12.84
C TYR A 18 -15.68 5.90 13.78
N GLN A 19 -15.12 7.03 13.35
CA GLN A 19 -14.17 7.83 14.16
C GLN A 19 -12.91 7.04 14.58
N GLN A 20 -12.51 6.06 13.78
CA GLN A 20 -11.31 5.27 14.11
C GLN A 20 -10.02 6.10 14.00
N ASN A 21 -9.98 7.11 13.15
CA ASN A 21 -8.83 8.01 13.08
C ASN A 21 -8.67 8.81 14.39
N GLU A 22 -9.76 9.30 14.95
CA GLU A 22 -9.79 10.02 16.23
C GLU A 22 -9.42 9.09 17.38
N LEU A 23 -9.92 7.85 17.39
CA LEU A 23 -9.56 6.85 18.39
C LEU A 23 -8.05 6.59 18.40
N ILE A 24 -7.44 6.39 17.23
CA ILE A 24 -5.99 6.15 17.14
C ILE A 24 -5.21 7.39 17.62
N ASP A 25 -5.64 8.59 17.23
CA ASP A 25 -5.02 9.85 17.65
C ASP A 25 -5.06 10.02 19.17
N GLU A 26 -6.21 9.78 19.81
CA GLU A 26 -6.35 9.87 21.28
C GLU A 26 -5.51 8.79 22.00
N LEU A 27 -5.47 7.56 21.47
CA LEU A 27 -4.64 6.51 22.04
C LEU A 27 -3.14 6.85 21.95
N ALA A 28 -2.71 7.41 20.83
CA ALA A 28 -1.31 7.80 20.62
C ALA A 28 -0.87 8.95 21.55
N LYS A 29 -1.80 9.81 22.00
CA LYS A 29 -1.50 10.87 22.98
C LYS A 29 -1.20 10.34 24.38
N VAL A 30 -1.81 9.22 24.76
CA VAL A 30 -1.70 8.66 26.12
C VAL A 30 -0.79 7.43 26.20
N ASN A 31 -0.41 6.85 25.07
CA ASN A 31 0.49 5.70 25.01
C ASN A 31 1.51 5.88 23.88
N SER A 32 2.77 5.86 24.22
CA SER A 32 3.86 5.97 23.26
C SER A 32 4.16 4.67 22.49
N ASN A 33 3.53 3.55 22.86
CA ASN A 33 3.76 2.23 22.25
C ASN A 33 2.48 1.74 21.56
N VAL A 34 2.15 2.36 20.43
CA VAL A 34 0.94 2.03 19.66
C VAL A 34 1.33 1.32 18.36
N VAL A 35 0.74 0.16 18.12
CA VAL A 35 0.76 -0.57 16.87
C VAL A 35 -0.64 -0.60 16.29
N VAL A 36 -0.81 -0.13 15.07
CA VAL A 36 -2.11 -0.15 14.39
C VAL A 36 -2.16 -1.30 13.41
N VAL A 37 -3.18 -2.15 13.53
CA VAL A 37 -3.47 -3.23 12.59
C VAL A 37 -4.66 -2.82 11.75
N LEU A 38 -4.45 -2.69 10.44
CA LEU A 38 -5.48 -2.34 9.48
C LEU A 38 -6.01 -3.61 8.80
N ILE A 39 -7.31 -3.80 8.86
CA ILE A 39 -8.02 -4.84 8.10
C ILE A 39 -8.90 -4.11 7.08
N ALA A 40 -8.41 -4.00 5.86
CA ALA A 40 -9.09 -3.29 4.78
C ALA A 40 -8.69 -3.86 3.41
N GLY A 41 -9.53 -3.71 2.41
CA GLY A 41 -9.27 -4.14 1.03
C GLY A 41 -8.49 -3.11 0.21
N ASN A 42 -8.44 -1.87 0.68
CA ASN A 42 -7.84 -0.73 -0.02
C ASN A 42 -6.97 0.12 0.91
N ALA A 43 -6.26 1.07 0.32
CA ALA A 43 -5.60 2.13 1.06
C ALA A 43 -6.61 2.98 1.84
N VAL A 44 -6.19 3.53 2.95
CA VAL A 44 -6.96 4.44 3.80
C VAL A 44 -6.10 5.65 4.17
N ALA A 45 -6.74 6.76 4.49
CA ALA A 45 -6.05 7.91 5.07
C ALA A 45 -5.50 7.56 6.45
N MET A 46 -4.27 7.99 6.72
CA MET A 46 -3.59 7.74 7.99
C MET A 46 -3.02 9.03 8.55
N PRO A 47 -3.86 9.98 8.98
CA PRO A 47 -3.39 11.27 9.50
C PRO A 47 -2.46 11.11 10.71
N TRP A 48 -2.64 10.05 11.45
CA TRP A 48 -1.89 9.65 12.65
C TRP A 48 -0.59 8.86 12.36
N VAL A 49 -0.21 8.67 11.10
CA VAL A 49 0.93 7.81 10.69
C VAL A 49 2.26 8.13 11.40
N LYS A 50 2.48 9.39 11.79
CA LYS A 50 3.68 9.82 12.50
C LYS A 50 3.59 9.70 14.02
N GLN A 51 2.43 9.33 14.55
CA GLN A 51 2.18 9.27 15.99
C GLN A 51 2.25 7.83 16.53
N VAL A 52 2.24 6.85 15.65
CA VAL A 52 2.26 5.43 16.02
C VAL A 52 3.61 4.79 15.67
N ASN A 53 3.98 3.74 16.41
CA ASN A 53 5.28 3.07 16.26
C ASN A 53 5.34 2.14 15.06
N ALA A 54 4.22 1.46 14.76
CA ALA A 54 4.15 0.53 13.65
C ALA A 54 2.73 0.42 13.09
N ILE A 55 2.65 0.05 11.83
CA ILE A 55 1.40 -0.21 11.12
C ILE A 55 1.53 -1.56 10.42
N VAL A 56 0.57 -2.43 10.65
CA VAL A 56 0.44 -3.71 9.95
C VAL A 56 -0.77 -3.65 9.04
N MET A 57 -0.54 -3.71 7.71
CA MET A 57 -1.62 -3.87 6.75
C MET A 57 -1.93 -5.36 6.60
N SER A 58 -3.02 -5.78 7.20
CA SER A 58 -3.38 -7.19 7.36
C SER A 58 -4.25 -7.72 6.22
N TRP A 59 -4.88 -6.85 5.42
CA TRP A 59 -5.82 -7.22 4.37
C TRP A 59 -6.97 -8.07 4.92
N TYR A 60 -7.50 -9.00 4.10
CA TYR A 60 -8.52 -9.98 4.48
C TYR A 60 -7.89 -11.37 4.62
N ASN A 61 -7.52 -11.76 5.82
CA ASN A 61 -6.64 -12.90 6.10
C ASN A 61 -7.36 -14.26 6.23
N GLY A 62 -8.69 -14.31 6.11
CA GLY A 62 -9.44 -15.56 6.24
C GLY A 62 -9.46 -16.13 7.66
N THR A 63 -9.63 -17.45 7.76
CA THR A 63 -9.92 -18.14 9.02
C THR A 63 -8.77 -18.06 10.04
N GLU A 64 -7.53 -18.13 9.58
CA GLU A 64 -6.34 -18.13 10.45
C GLU A 64 -5.77 -16.73 10.73
N ALA A 65 -6.55 -15.68 10.46
CA ALA A 65 -6.13 -14.29 10.60
C ALA A 65 -5.51 -13.97 11.96
N GLY A 66 -6.13 -14.44 13.04
CA GLY A 66 -5.64 -14.20 14.41
C GLY A 66 -4.29 -14.87 14.68
N ASN A 67 -4.12 -16.13 14.30
CA ASN A 67 -2.88 -16.86 14.47
C ASN A 67 -1.75 -16.26 13.63
N ALA A 68 -2.01 -15.94 12.36
CA ALA A 68 -1.04 -15.32 11.47
C ALA A 68 -0.58 -13.95 11.98
N LEU A 69 -1.53 -13.12 12.44
CA LEU A 69 -1.21 -11.82 13.00
C LEU A 69 -0.40 -11.92 14.29
N ALA A 70 -0.78 -12.82 15.19
CA ALA A 70 -0.05 -13.05 16.43
C ALA A 70 1.40 -13.48 16.16
N SER A 71 1.61 -14.44 15.26
CA SER A 71 2.95 -14.92 14.89
C SER A 71 3.84 -13.81 14.33
N VAL A 72 3.27 -12.87 13.57
CA VAL A 72 4.00 -11.68 13.12
C VAL A 72 4.29 -10.73 14.28
N LEU A 73 3.27 -10.36 15.06
CA LEU A 73 3.42 -9.35 16.13
C LEU A 73 4.38 -9.80 17.24
N PHE A 74 4.42 -11.10 17.54
CA PHE A 74 5.30 -11.66 18.56
C PHE A 74 6.65 -12.15 18.02
N GLY A 75 6.91 -11.96 16.73
CA GLY A 75 8.21 -12.22 16.11
C GLY A 75 8.50 -13.68 15.79
N GLU A 76 7.51 -14.56 15.84
CA GLU A 76 7.65 -15.96 15.40
C GLU A 76 7.85 -16.05 13.89
N VAL A 77 7.23 -15.14 13.14
CA VAL A 77 7.34 -15.01 11.69
C VAL A 77 7.84 -13.62 11.33
N ASN A 78 8.89 -13.58 10.53
CA ASN A 78 9.42 -12.32 10.01
C ASN A 78 8.51 -11.80 8.88
N PRO A 79 7.95 -10.58 8.98
CA PRO A 79 7.10 -10.05 7.92
C PRO A 79 7.88 -9.86 6.63
N SER A 80 7.31 -10.31 5.51
CA SER A 80 7.92 -10.25 4.18
C SER A 80 7.00 -9.61 3.14
N GLY A 81 5.76 -9.32 3.50
CA GLY A 81 4.77 -8.72 2.61
C GLY A 81 5.21 -7.36 2.08
N LYS A 82 4.86 -7.09 0.82
CA LYS A 82 5.10 -5.81 0.14
C LYS A 82 3.78 -5.28 -0.40
N LEU A 83 3.57 -3.97 -0.32
CA LEU A 83 2.36 -3.35 -0.83
C LEU A 83 2.21 -3.58 -2.34
N PRO A 84 1.05 -4.07 -2.79
CA PRO A 84 0.82 -4.38 -4.21
C PRO A 84 0.43 -3.14 -5.03
N PHE A 85 0.25 -1.98 -4.40
CA PHE A 85 -0.02 -0.71 -5.04
C PHE A 85 0.43 0.47 -4.16
N THR A 86 0.49 1.64 -4.76
CA THR A 86 0.88 2.89 -4.08
C THR A 86 -0.24 3.35 -3.14
N PHE A 87 0.08 3.64 -1.90
CA PHE A 87 -0.83 4.28 -0.95
C PHE A 87 -0.69 5.79 -1.06
N PRO A 88 -1.71 6.50 -1.51
CA PRO A 88 -1.70 7.97 -1.59
C PRO A 88 -1.81 8.58 -0.19
N VAL A 89 -1.43 9.85 -0.05
CA VAL A 89 -1.68 10.61 1.18
C VAL A 89 -3.15 11.01 1.27
N LYS A 90 -3.75 11.39 0.15
CA LYS A 90 -5.14 11.81 0.03
C LYS A 90 -5.74 11.25 -1.26
N LEU A 91 -7.06 11.23 -1.32
CA LEU A 91 -7.79 10.63 -2.44
C LEU A 91 -7.47 11.30 -3.78
N GLU A 92 -7.28 12.62 -3.77
CA GLU A 92 -6.96 13.42 -4.96
C GLU A 92 -5.56 13.14 -5.53
N ASP A 93 -4.70 12.44 -4.81
CA ASP A 93 -3.41 11.98 -5.33
C ASP A 93 -3.54 10.82 -6.32
N ASN A 94 -4.72 10.21 -6.39
CA ASN A 94 -5.04 9.14 -7.33
C ASN A 94 -5.35 9.71 -8.71
N SER A 95 -4.87 9.08 -9.80
CA SER A 95 -4.99 9.62 -11.17
C SER A 95 -6.43 9.97 -11.55
N ALA A 96 -7.35 9.03 -11.40
CA ALA A 96 -8.75 9.23 -11.79
C ALA A 96 -9.45 10.37 -11.03
N HIS A 97 -9.13 10.53 -9.74
CA HIS A 97 -9.65 11.63 -8.92
C HIS A 97 -8.97 12.97 -9.26
N SER A 98 -7.65 12.93 -9.47
CA SER A 98 -6.85 14.11 -9.80
C SER A 98 -7.32 14.80 -11.09
N ILE A 99 -7.67 14.02 -12.10
CA ILE A 99 -8.13 14.52 -13.40
C ILE A 99 -9.65 14.66 -13.49
N GLY A 100 -10.40 14.34 -12.42
CA GLY A 100 -11.85 14.49 -12.34
C GLY A 100 -12.66 13.50 -13.18
N GLU A 101 -12.10 12.34 -13.51
CA GLU A 101 -12.77 11.31 -14.33
C GLU A 101 -13.50 10.25 -13.52
N PHE A 102 -13.29 10.18 -12.21
CA PHE A 102 -14.03 9.28 -11.32
C PHE A 102 -15.07 10.07 -10.49
N PRO A 103 -16.30 9.60 -10.36
CA PRO A 103 -16.89 8.35 -10.87
C PRO A 103 -17.41 8.42 -12.31
N GLY A 104 -17.12 9.47 -13.05
CA GLY A 104 -17.67 9.73 -14.37
C GLY A 104 -19.03 10.43 -14.33
N ASP A 105 -19.69 10.51 -15.49
CA ASP A 105 -21.01 11.19 -15.65
C ASP A 105 -22.21 10.21 -15.61
N GLY A 106 -21.98 8.95 -15.23
CA GLY A 106 -22.95 7.87 -15.24
C GLY A 106 -23.22 7.28 -16.62
N LYS A 107 -22.62 7.78 -17.68
CA LYS A 107 -22.75 7.28 -19.06
C LYS A 107 -21.40 6.94 -19.68
N LYS A 108 -20.38 7.72 -19.37
CA LYS A 108 -19.04 7.57 -19.92
C LYS A 108 -17.99 7.76 -18.83
N VAL A 109 -16.93 6.98 -18.90
CA VAL A 109 -15.70 7.17 -18.14
C VAL A 109 -14.57 7.21 -19.13
N ALA A 110 -13.71 8.23 -19.06
CA ALA A 110 -12.57 8.39 -19.93
C ALA A 110 -11.28 8.09 -19.16
N TYR A 111 -10.46 7.21 -19.68
CA TYR A 111 -9.14 6.86 -19.13
C TYR A 111 -8.09 7.87 -19.61
N LYS A 112 -8.25 9.13 -19.24
CA LYS A 112 -7.37 10.22 -19.70
C LYS A 112 -5.96 10.15 -19.16
N GLU A 113 -5.75 9.44 -18.03
CA GLU A 113 -4.43 9.16 -17.47
C GLU A 113 -3.60 8.24 -18.37
N GLY A 114 -4.24 7.47 -19.25
CA GLY A 114 -3.58 6.51 -20.14
C GLY A 114 -2.85 5.43 -19.34
N ILE A 115 -1.56 5.25 -19.59
CA ILE A 115 -0.72 4.27 -18.89
C ILE A 115 -0.25 4.73 -17.49
N PHE A 116 -0.56 5.97 -17.10
CA PHE A 116 -0.08 6.56 -15.87
C PHE A 116 -1.05 6.31 -14.72
N VAL A 117 -1.03 5.08 -14.19
CA VAL A 117 -1.81 4.66 -13.03
C VAL A 117 -0.88 4.25 -11.88
N GLY A 118 -1.36 4.36 -10.64
CA GLY A 118 -0.61 3.97 -9.45
C GLY A 118 0.73 4.69 -9.33
N TYR A 119 1.82 3.95 -9.16
CA TYR A 119 3.16 4.54 -9.00
C TYR A 119 3.63 5.34 -10.24
N ARG A 120 3.20 4.96 -11.45
CA ARG A 120 3.54 5.70 -12.68
C ARG A 120 2.94 7.12 -12.68
N TRP A 121 1.74 7.25 -12.13
CA TRP A 121 1.11 8.56 -11.94
C TRP A 121 1.86 9.38 -10.90
N ALA A 122 2.15 8.79 -9.75
CA ALA A 122 2.90 9.46 -8.69
C ALA A 122 4.27 9.95 -9.18
N ASP A 123 4.99 9.13 -9.96
CA ASP A 123 6.28 9.51 -10.54
C ASP A 123 6.15 10.64 -11.56
N LYS A 124 5.17 10.53 -12.48
CA LYS A 124 4.91 11.55 -13.51
C LYS A 124 4.58 12.91 -12.90
N GLU A 125 3.69 12.93 -11.95
CA GLU A 125 3.19 14.17 -11.30
C GLU A 125 4.07 14.59 -10.10
N LYS A 126 5.14 13.84 -9.79
CA LYS A 126 6.04 14.06 -8.64
C LYS A 126 5.31 14.11 -7.30
N ILE A 127 4.27 13.29 -7.17
CA ILE A 127 3.49 13.15 -5.94
C ILE A 127 4.26 12.20 -5.01
N LYS A 128 4.56 12.66 -3.79
CA LYS A 128 5.16 11.79 -2.78
C LYS A 128 4.06 10.94 -2.13
N PRO A 129 4.05 9.63 -2.33
CA PRO A 129 3.04 8.77 -1.71
C PRO A 129 3.24 8.65 -0.20
N LEU A 130 2.20 8.22 0.50
CA LEU A 130 2.29 7.83 1.90
C LEU A 130 3.19 6.59 2.03
N PHE A 131 2.89 5.56 1.24
CA PHE A 131 3.74 4.38 1.05
C PHE A 131 3.81 4.03 -0.43
N ALA A 132 5.00 3.80 -0.93
CA ALA A 132 5.20 3.44 -2.33
C ALA A 132 4.76 2.00 -2.63
N PHE A 133 4.41 1.71 -3.87
CA PHE A 133 4.33 0.34 -4.38
C PHE A 133 5.58 -0.46 -3.99
N GLY A 134 5.41 -1.67 -3.50
CA GLY A 134 6.51 -2.51 -3.04
C GLY A 134 7.06 -2.17 -1.65
N HIS A 135 6.51 -1.16 -0.96
CA HIS A 135 6.90 -0.86 0.42
C HIS A 135 6.54 -2.03 1.34
N GLY A 136 7.43 -2.34 2.26
CA GLY A 136 7.21 -3.31 3.32
C GLY A 136 8.50 -3.50 4.10
N LEU A 137 8.39 -3.41 5.42
CA LEU A 137 9.50 -3.60 6.34
C LEU A 137 9.62 -5.07 6.77
N SER A 138 10.76 -5.40 7.30
CA SER A 138 11.09 -6.71 7.85
C SER A 138 11.75 -6.50 9.22
N TYR A 139 11.77 -7.52 10.06
CA TYR A 139 12.53 -7.47 11.32
C TYR A 139 14.04 -7.58 11.08
N THR A 140 14.42 -8.01 9.86
CA THR A 140 15.81 -8.07 9.41
C THR A 140 16.08 -7.06 8.32
N THR A 141 17.35 -6.79 8.04
CA THR A 141 17.79 -5.95 6.94
C THR A 141 18.42 -6.79 5.84
N PHE A 142 18.33 -6.31 4.61
CA PHE A 142 18.87 -6.99 3.43
C PHE A 142 19.84 -6.06 2.72
N GLN A 143 20.98 -6.61 2.33
CA GLN A 143 21.95 -5.92 1.48
C GLN A 143 21.95 -6.55 0.10
N TYR A 144 21.65 -5.72 -0.90
CA TYR A 144 21.65 -6.15 -2.30
C TYR A 144 22.97 -5.78 -2.95
N GLY A 145 23.62 -6.76 -3.56
CA GLY A 145 24.77 -6.57 -4.39
C GLY A 145 24.43 -5.92 -5.72
N LYS A 146 25.45 -5.74 -6.55
CA LYS A 146 25.26 -5.23 -7.90
C LYS A 146 24.54 -6.26 -8.76
N ILE A 147 23.52 -5.81 -9.53
CA ILE A 147 22.89 -6.64 -10.56
C ILE A 147 23.89 -6.84 -11.70
N MET A 148 24.09 -8.08 -12.10
CA MET A 148 24.93 -8.46 -13.23
C MET A 148 24.08 -9.20 -14.27
N ALA A 149 24.28 -8.88 -15.54
CA ALA A 149 23.71 -9.62 -16.66
C ALA A 149 24.79 -10.50 -17.30
N ASP A 150 24.44 -11.70 -17.72
CA ASP A 150 25.33 -12.61 -18.41
C ASP A 150 25.65 -12.16 -19.84
N LYS A 151 24.78 -11.33 -20.42
CA LYS A 151 24.92 -10.76 -21.78
C LYS A 151 24.71 -9.25 -21.75
N LYS A 152 25.41 -8.52 -22.60
CA LYS A 152 25.25 -7.08 -22.79
C LYS A 152 24.30 -6.73 -23.94
N GLU A 153 24.24 -7.60 -24.95
CA GLU A 153 23.39 -7.47 -26.12
C GLU A 153 22.60 -8.76 -26.31
N VAL A 154 21.34 -8.62 -26.66
CA VAL A 154 20.41 -9.75 -26.85
C VAL A 154 19.55 -9.53 -28.09
N THR A 155 19.13 -10.61 -28.71
CA THR A 155 18.12 -10.64 -29.77
C THR A 155 16.77 -11.02 -29.18
N GLU A 156 15.70 -10.97 -29.97
CA GLU A 156 14.33 -11.33 -29.55
C GLU A 156 14.21 -12.77 -29.02
N THR A 157 15.09 -13.67 -29.49
CA THR A 157 15.06 -15.10 -29.14
C THR A 157 16.04 -15.46 -28.04
N ASP A 158 16.86 -14.53 -27.59
CA ASP A 158 17.86 -14.78 -26.57
C ASP A 158 17.24 -14.87 -25.16
N ARG A 159 17.83 -15.74 -24.35
CA ARG A 159 17.65 -15.74 -22.90
C ARG A 159 18.75 -14.90 -22.26
N ILE A 160 18.38 -14.01 -21.37
CA ILE A 160 19.29 -13.24 -20.53
C ILE A 160 19.08 -13.62 -19.06
N THR A 161 20.18 -13.79 -18.34
CA THR A 161 20.16 -14.11 -16.90
C THR A 161 20.69 -12.91 -16.11
N PHE A 162 19.89 -12.45 -15.15
CA PHE A 162 20.31 -11.46 -14.16
C PHE A 162 20.65 -12.15 -12.85
N THR A 163 21.79 -11.81 -12.29
CA THR A 163 22.24 -12.32 -10.99
C THR A 163 22.45 -11.17 -10.02
N VAL A 164 21.96 -11.33 -8.80
CA VAL A 164 22.19 -10.40 -7.71
C VAL A 164 22.44 -11.19 -6.42
N SER A 165 23.45 -10.79 -5.65
CA SER A 165 23.65 -11.33 -4.32
C SER A 165 22.79 -10.61 -3.29
N VAL A 166 22.21 -11.35 -2.37
CA VAL A 166 21.44 -10.83 -1.24
C VAL A 166 22.05 -11.42 0.03
N LYS A 167 22.34 -10.55 0.99
CA LYS A 167 22.84 -10.93 2.33
C LYS A 167 21.86 -10.45 3.38
#